data_dd000aa707a46fe46c936cca6d3f12bc
#
_entry.id   dd000aa707a46fe46c936cca6d3f12bc
#
_cell.length_a   1.000
_cell.length_b   1.000
_cell.length_c   1.000
_cell.angle_alpha   90.00
_cell.angle_beta   90.00
_cell.angle_gamma   90.00
#
_symmetry.space_group_name_H-M   'P 1'
#
loop_
_entity.id
_entity.type
_entity.pdbx_description
1 polymer ?
#
loop_
_entity_poly.entity_id
_entity_poly.type
_entity_poly.pdbx_seq_one_letter_code
_entity_poly.pdbx_strand_id
1 'polypeptide(L)'
;MLTKDILLKRVLPSIFVTTIVLIIVVFFMVKKNSTKFHEVKVSFNLEDMNGNLFTEKKLKQRPSLLFFGFTHCPDVCPASLQLLTNLIEEMGKDAGKINYYFFTADPDRDTKEVLKKYLSSFNSKILGVTGKKEELQKLYQALDIYIKKVDLGKDNYTIDHTASFIILNSGSEKVGTMIHEGFSKLIVIDNLGKIQFPKEDVVGNLKKLLEL
;
A
#
# COMPACT_ATOMS: atom_id res chain seq x y z
N MET A 1 20.94 0.85 -63.67
CA MET A 1 20.56 2.17 -63.15
C MET A 1 19.13 2.21 -62.62
N LEU A 2 18.24 1.34 -63.07
CA LEU A 2 16.81 1.30 -62.66
C LEU A 2 16.56 0.93 -61.20
N THR A 3 17.45 0.18 -60.54
CA THR A 3 17.27 -0.37 -59.21
C THR A 3 17.43 0.65 -58.06
N LYS A 4 18.30 1.67 -58.23
CA LYS A 4 18.52 2.72 -57.20
C LYS A 4 17.36 3.70 -57.11
N ASP A 5 16.72 4.07 -58.21
CA ASP A 5 15.59 4.99 -58.24
C ASP A 5 14.29 4.39 -57.63
N ILE A 6 14.09 3.10 -57.83
CA ILE A 6 12.96 2.36 -57.25
C ILE A 6 13.15 2.25 -55.73
N LEU A 7 14.37 1.97 -55.27
CA LEU A 7 14.71 1.89 -53.84
C LEU A 7 14.49 3.22 -53.14
N LEU A 8 14.99 4.34 -53.72
CA LEU A 8 14.93 5.66 -53.10
C LEU A 8 13.51 6.24 -53.09
N LYS A 9 12.74 6.06 -54.15
CA LYS A 9 11.43 6.73 -54.33
C LYS A 9 10.23 5.93 -53.83
N ARG A 10 10.33 4.61 -53.72
CA ARG A 10 9.19 3.75 -53.29
C ARG A 10 9.45 2.96 -52.03
N VAL A 11 10.67 2.45 -51.80
CA VAL A 11 10.96 1.58 -50.67
C VAL A 11 11.31 2.38 -49.41
N LEU A 12 12.14 3.40 -49.52
CA LEU A 12 12.50 4.23 -48.37
C LEU A 12 11.30 4.93 -47.68
N PRO A 13 10.35 5.57 -48.43
CA PRO A 13 9.19 6.19 -47.77
C PRO A 13 8.30 5.16 -47.08
N SER A 14 8.14 3.93 -47.66
CA SER A 14 7.32 2.92 -47.03
C SER A 14 7.96 2.37 -45.75
N ILE A 15 9.29 2.17 -45.72
CA ILE A 15 10.00 1.78 -44.49
C ILE A 15 9.87 2.86 -43.42
N PHE A 16 9.97 4.13 -43.80
CA PHE A 16 9.83 5.26 -42.86
C PHE A 16 8.43 5.32 -42.23
N VAL A 17 7.38 5.13 -43.04
CA VAL A 17 5.99 5.08 -42.54
C VAL A 17 5.79 3.88 -41.63
N THR A 18 6.28 2.70 -41.99
CA THR A 18 6.15 1.50 -41.15
C THR A 18 6.88 1.61 -39.82
N THR A 19 8.05 2.24 -39.79
CA THR A 19 8.79 2.49 -38.54
C THR A 19 8.06 3.48 -37.63
N ILE A 20 7.49 4.55 -38.19
CA ILE A 20 6.67 5.50 -37.41
C ILE A 20 5.44 4.81 -36.82
N VAL A 21 4.72 4.02 -37.62
CA VAL A 21 3.55 3.26 -37.14
C VAL A 21 3.96 2.30 -36.03
N LEU A 22 5.08 1.60 -36.17
CA LEU A 22 5.59 0.71 -35.14
C LEU A 22 5.92 1.45 -33.84
N ILE A 23 6.59 2.60 -33.93
CA ILE A 23 6.91 3.45 -32.78
C ILE A 23 5.63 3.92 -32.07
N ILE A 24 4.62 4.33 -32.84
CA ILE A 24 3.32 4.74 -32.31
C ILE A 24 2.63 3.58 -31.59
N VAL A 25 2.62 2.40 -32.20
CA VAL A 25 2.01 1.19 -31.61
C VAL A 25 2.74 0.81 -30.32
N VAL A 26 4.08 0.79 -30.34
CA VAL A 26 4.89 0.52 -29.13
C VAL A 26 4.64 1.59 -28.07
N PHE A 27 4.59 2.88 -28.43
CA PHE A 27 4.26 3.96 -27.51
C PHE A 27 2.88 3.79 -26.87
N PHE A 28 1.85 3.44 -27.66
CA PHE A 28 0.51 3.15 -27.13
C PHE A 28 0.47 1.88 -26.30
N MET A 29 1.22 0.82 -26.65
CA MET A 29 1.35 -0.39 -25.85
C MET A 29 2.03 -0.11 -24.51
N VAL A 30 3.12 0.65 -24.50
CA VAL A 30 3.82 1.07 -23.28
C VAL A 30 2.92 1.96 -22.42
N LYS A 31 2.21 2.91 -23.03
CA LYS A 31 1.25 3.79 -22.31
C LYS A 31 0.05 3.01 -21.76
N LYS A 32 -0.41 1.96 -22.44
CA LYS A 32 -1.50 1.09 -21.96
C LYS A 32 -1.07 0.19 -20.81
N ASN A 33 0.22 -0.14 -20.71
CA ASN A 33 0.80 -0.87 -19.57
C ASN A 33 1.23 0.05 -18.42
N SER A 34 1.05 1.37 -18.53
CA SER A 34 1.28 2.31 -17.44
C SER A 34 0.26 2.06 -16.35
N THR A 35 0.73 1.39 -15.30
CA THR A 35 0.18 1.37 -13.94
C THR A 35 -1.35 1.23 -13.85
N LYS A 36 -1.86 0.00 -13.90
CA LYS A 36 -3.13 -0.28 -13.26
C LYS A 36 -2.93 -0.10 -11.76
N PHE A 37 -3.20 1.11 -11.25
CA PHE A 37 -3.41 1.31 -9.84
C PHE A 37 -4.55 0.39 -9.41
N HIS A 38 -4.31 -0.50 -8.45
CA HIS A 38 -5.37 -1.32 -7.89
C HIS A 38 -6.16 -0.46 -6.91
N GLU A 39 -7.25 0.15 -7.40
CA GLU A 39 -8.24 0.78 -6.53
C GLU A 39 -8.85 -0.29 -5.62
N VAL A 40 -9.02 0.02 -4.35
CA VAL A 40 -9.73 -0.84 -3.39
C VAL A 40 -11.22 -0.85 -3.75
N LYS A 41 -11.59 -1.69 -4.71
CA LYS A 41 -12.97 -1.87 -5.20
C LYS A 41 -13.71 -2.92 -4.38
N VAL A 42 -13.81 -2.68 -3.09
CA VAL A 42 -14.49 -3.60 -2.18
C VAL A 42 -15.34 -2.80 -1.20
N SER A 43 -16.55 -3.24 -0.93
CA SER A 43 -17.41 -2.68 0.11
C SER A 43 -17.34 -3.54 1.36
N PHE A 44 -17.11 -2.92 2.49
CA PHE A 44 -17.03 -3.58 3.79
C PHE A 44 -17.62 -2.71 4.90
N ASN A 45 -18.03 -3.38 5.98
CA ASN A 45 -18.55 -2.75 7.19
C ASN A 45 -17.73 -3.22 8.38
N LEU A 46 -16.78 -2.39 8.80
CA LEU A 46 -15.90 -2.62 9.95
C LEU A 46 -16.21 -1.60 11.05
N GLU A 47 -15.53 -1.70 12.18
CA GLU A 47 -15.65 -0.80 13.32
C GLU A 47 -14.26 -0.28 13.71
N ASP A 48 -14.15 1.01 14.00
CA ASP A 48 -12.92 1.55 14.58
C ASP A 48 -12.86 1.30 16.10
N MET A 49 -11.69 1.50 16.69
CA MET A 49 -11.45 1.31 18.13
C MET A 49 -12.27 2.24 19.03
N ASN A 50 -13.00 3.21 18.46
CA ASN A 50 -13.90 4.12 19.18
C ASN A 50 -15.38 3.74 19.01
N GLY A 51 -15.67 2.66 18.28
CA GLY A 51 -17.02 2.18 18.03
C GLY A 51 -17.72 2.83 16.84
N ASN A 52 -17.02 3.57 16.01
CA ASN A 52 -17.60 4.19 14.82
C ASN A 52 -17.55 3.24 13.63
N LEU A 53 -18.56 3.31 12.77
CA LEU A 53 -18.59 2.58 11.49
C LEU A 53 -17.41 3.01 10.62
N PHE A 54 -16.66 2.01 10.13
CA PHE A 54 -15.54 2.17 9.21
C PHE A 54 -15.83 1.43 7.90
N THR A 55 -15.92 2.17 6.80
CA THR A 55 -16.19 1.64 5.46
C THR A 55 -15.10 2.06 4.47
N GLU A 56 -15.14 1.49 3.26
CA GLU A 56 -14.25 1.87 2.16
C GLU A 56 -14.24 3.37 1.85
N LYS A 57 -15.32 4.08 2.17
CA LYS A 57 -15.41 5.54 2.00
C LYS A 57 -14.39 6.31 2.84
N LYS A 58 -13.96 5.74 3.97
CA LYS A 58 -12.90 6.34 4.81
C LYS A 58 -11.54 6.32 4.11
N LEU A 59 -11.28 5.29 3.30
CA LEU A 59 -10.04 5.17 2.53
C LEU A 59 -9.97 6.16 1.36
N LYS A 60 -11.12 6.70 0.92
CA LYS A 60 -11.21 7.67 -0.20
C LYS A 60 -11.14 9.14 0.23
N GLN A 61 -11.03 9.42 1.52
CA GLN A 61 -11.05 10.79 2.02
C GLN A 61 -9.68 11.48 1.95
N ARG A 62 -8.62 10.73 2.22
CA ARG A 62 -7.23 11.19 2.23
C ARG A 62 -6.30 10.04 1.89
N PRO A 63 -5.07 10.34 1.44
CA PRO A 63 -4.02 9.33 1.40
C PRO A 63 -3.94 8.58 2.73
N SER A 64 -3.62 7.30 2.68
CA SER A 64 -3.64 6.46 3.87
C SER A 64 -2.47 5.49 3.91
N LEU A 65 -1.91 5.29 5.10
CA LEU A 65 -1.00 4.20 5.42
C LEU A 65 -1.75 3.13 6.19
N LEU A 66 -1.80 1.93 5.67
CA LEU A 66 -2.47 0.78 6.28
C LEU A 66 -1.41 -0.23 6.74
N PHE A 67 -1.51 -0.64 7.98
CA PHE A 67 -0.72 -1.74 8.54
C PHE A 67 -1.67 -2.84 9.01
N PHE A 68 -1.34 -4.08 8.67
CA PHE A 68 -2.10 -5.26 9.08
C PHE A 68 -1.28 -6.02 10.12
N GLY A 69 -1.86 -6.24 11.30
CA GLY A 69 -1.15 -6.85 12.41
C GLY A 69 -2.11 -7.34 13.48
N PHE A 70 -1.60 -7.79 14.61
CA PHE A 70 -2.40 -8.23 15.74
C PHE A 70 -1.72 -7.91 17.07
N THR A 71 -2.52 -7.71 18.13
CA THR A 71 -2.01 -7.22 19.42
C THR A 71 -1.14 -8.23 20.17
N HIS A 72 -1.30 -9.53 19.87
CA HIS A 72 -0.51 -10.61 20.47
C HIS A 72 0.79 -10.92 19.69
N CYS A 73 1.16 -10.08 18.70
CA CYS A 73 2.45 -10.21 18.02
C CYS A 73 3.58 -9.74 18.95
N PRO A 74 4.57 -10.60 19.26
CA PRO A 74 5.58 -10.27 20.26
C PRO A 74 6.65 -9.30 19.77
N ASP A 75 6.84 -9.13 18.46
CA ASP A 75 8.05 -8.49 17.91
C ASP A 75 7.74 -7.53 16.76
N VAL A 76 7.37 -8.03 15.58
CA VAL A 76 7.30 -7.21 14.34
C VAL A 76 6.24 -6.12 14.42
N CYS A 77 5.04 -6.38 14.99
CA CYS A 77 3.97 -5.38 15.05
C CYS A 77 4.32 -4.19 15.94
N PRO A 78 4.79 -4.36 17.20
CA PRO A 78 5.17 -3.22 18.02
C PRO A 78 6.37 -2.46 17.42
N ALA A 79 7.35 -3.13 16.83
CA ALA A 79 8.46 -2.46 16.14
C ALA A 79 7.98 -1.62 14.95
N SER A 80 7.07 -2.15 14.12
CA SER A 80 6.46 -1.44 13.00
C SER A 80 5.69 -0.20 13.44
N LEU A 81 4.88 -0.32 14.49
CA LEU A 81 4.10 0.78 15.03
C LEU A 81 4.99 1.87 15.66
N GLN A 82 6.13 1.50 16.25
CA GLN A 82 7.11 2.46 16.74
C GLN A 82 7.76 3.22 15.57
N LEU A 83 8.14 2.53 14.49
CA LEU A 83 8.69 3.19 13.29
C LEU A 83 7.65 4.11 12.64
N LEU A 84 6.38 3.68 12.61
CA LEU A 84 5.29 4.54 12.12
C LEU A 84 5.09 5.76 13.02
N THR A 85 5.19 5.61 14.33
CA THR A 85 5.13 6.73 15.30
C THR A 85 6.22 7.75 15.01
N ASN A 86 7.46 7.30 14.85
CA ASN A 86 8.61 8.18 14.54
C ASN A 86 8.40 8.89 13.18
N LEU A 87 7.92 8.16 12.16
CA LEU A 87 7.60 8.74 10.85
C LEU A 87 6.53 9.85 10.94
N ILE A 88 5.46 9.61 11.72
CA ILE A 88 4.39 10.59 11.93
C ILE A 88 4.95 11.86 12.61
N GLU A 89 5.83 11.72 13.57
CA GLU A 89 6.48 12.83 14.27
C GLU A 89 7.40 13.61 13.34
N GLU A 90 8.21 12.91 12.53
CA GLU A 90 9.10 13.51 11.53
C GLU A 90 8.35 14.27 10.43
N MET A 91 7.16 13.79 10.03
CA MET A 91 6.29 14.49 9.07
C MET A 91 5.75 15.82 9.59
N GLY A 92 5.70 16.03 10.90
CA GLY A 92 5.26 17.27 11.53
C GLY A 92 3.86 17.70 11.08
N LYS A 93 3.74 18.89 10.49
CA LYS A 93 2.44 19.45 10.03
C LYS A 93 1.80 18.63 8.91
N ASP A 94 2.60 17.98 8.07
CA ASP A 94 2.10 17.16 6.95
C ASP A 94 1.49 15.85 7.42
N ALA A 95 1.79 15.38 8.63
CA ALA A 95 1.19 14.18 9.19
C ALA A 95 -0.35 14.26 9.25
N GLY A 96 -0.93 15.45 9.35
CA GLY A 96 -2.39 15.65 9.32
C GLY A 96 -3.04 15.47 7.94
N LYS A 97 -2.24 15.38 6.88
CA LYS A 97 -2.73 15.16 5.51
C LYS A 97 -2.93 13.68 5.17
N ILE A 98 -2.42 12.77 6.00
CA ILE A 98 -2.47 11.33 5.81
C ILE A 98 -3.29 10.70 6.95
N ASN A 99 -4.03 9.62 6.65
CA ASN A 99 -4.64 8.75 7.63
C ASN A 99 -3.73 7.55 7.91
N TYR A 100 -3.71 7.09 9.15
CA TYR A 100 -2.90 5.96 9.60
C TYR A 100 -3.81 4.91 10.21
N TYR A 101 -3.89 3.73 9.63
CA TYR A 101 -4.81 2.68 10.04
C TYR A 101 -4.06 1.41 10.42
N PHE A 102 -4.43 0.86 11.57
CA PHE A 102 -4.04 -0.48 11.99
C PHE A 102 -5.25 -1.39 11.85
N PHE A 103 -5.23 -2.29 10.88
CA PHE A 103 -6.25 -3.32 10.71
C PHE A 103 -5.82 -4.58 11.42
N THR A 104 -6.70 -5.11 12.30
CA THR A 104 -6.37 -6.38 12.95
C THR A 104 -6.34 -7.54 11.97
N ALA A 105 -5.36 -8.43 12.13
CA ALA A 105 -5.28 -9.74 11.48
C ALA A 105 -5.92 -10.84 12.33
N ASP A 106 -6.35 -10.52 13.57
CA ASP A 106 -6.88 -11.46 14.55
C ASP A 106 -8.13 -10.90 15.25
N PRO A 107 -9.25 -10.76 14.53
CA PRO A 107 -10.47 -10.21 15.13
C PRO A 107 -11.07 -11.04 16.27
N ASP A 108 -10.66 -12.30 16.41
CA ASP A 108 -11.11 -13.16 17.50
C ASP A 108 -10.57 -12.68 18.86
N ARG A 109 -9.36 -12.13 18.92
CA ARG A 109 -8.71 -11.61 20.14
C ARG A 109 -8.67 -10.08 20.20
N ASP A 110 -8.63 -9.41 19.06
CA ASP A 110 -8.44 -7.97 18.95
C ASP A 110 -9.80 -7.24 18.88
N THR A 111 -10.50 -7.16 20.02
CA THR A 111 -11.70 -6.32 20.13
C THR A 111 -11.32 -4.84 20.04
N LYS A 112 -12.30 -3.96 19.86
CA LYS A 112 -12.04 -2.49 19.81
C LYS A 112 -11.39 -1.98 21.11
N GLU A 113 -11.77 -2.52 22.26
CA GLU A 113 -11.20 -2.17 23.57
C GLU A 113 -9.73 -2.62 23.66
N VAL A 114 -9.41 -3.83 23.19
CA VAL A 114 -8.05 -4.37 23.15
C VAL A 114 -7.20 -3.52 22.23
N LEU A 115 -7.68 -3.21 21.00
CA LEU A 115 -6.98 -2.34 20.05
C LEU A 115 -6.74 -0.95 20.65
N LYS A 116 -7.75 -0.35 21.27
CA LYS A 116 -7.63 0.98 21.88
C LYS A 116 -6.56 1.01 22.97
N LYS A 117 -6.54 -0.02 23.84
CA LYS A 117 -5.52 -0.16 24.87
C LYS A 117 -4.13 -0.36 24.29
N TYR A 118 -3.99 -1.25 23.29
CA TYR A 118 -2.70 -1.54 22.65
C TYR A 118 -2.13 -0.31 21.92
N LEU A 119 -2.95 0.35 21.11
CA LEU A 119 -2.53 1.50 20.31
C LEU A 119 -2.32 2.78 21.13
N SER A 120 -2.78 2.84 22.38
CA SER A 120 -2.49 3.98 23.27
C SER A 120 -1.00 4.15 23.60
N SER A 121 -0.17 3.13 23.37
CA SER A 121 1.28 3.19 23.52
C SER A 121 2.01 3.81 22.32
N PHE A 122 1.30 4.16 21.24
CA PHE A 122 1.84 4.68 20.00
C PHE A 122 1.24 6.05 19.67
N ASN A 123 1.59 6.61 18.49
CA ASN A 123 1.08 7.91 18.09
C ASN A 123 -0.46 7.92 17.98
N SER A 124 -1.11 8.92 18.59
CA SER A 124 -2.57 9.04 18.66
C SER A 124 -3.29 9.21 17.31
N LYS A 125 -2.55 9.45 16.23
CA LYS A 125 -3.10 9.49 14.86
C LYS A 125 -3.35 8.10 14.29
N ILE A 126 -2.81 7.04 14.91
CA ILE A 126 -3.02 5.65 14.47
C ILE A 126 -4.37 5.17 14.95
N LEU A 127 -5.28 4.89 14.01
CA LEU A 127 -6.62 4.42 14.28
C LEU A 127 -6.71 2.90 14.08
N GLY A 128 -7.06 2.17 15.14
CA GLY A 128 -7.32 0.73 15.08
C GLY A 128 -8.67 0.41 14.46
N VAL A 129 -8.71 -0.61 13.62
CA VAL A 129 -9.92 -1.09 12.93
C VAL A 129 -10.05 -2.59 13.12
N THR A 130 -11.22 -3.02 13.53
CA THR A 130 -11.61 -4.44 13.72
C THR A 130 -12.99 -4.69 13.15
N GLY A 131 -13.50 -5.90 13.26
CA GLY A 131 -14.85 -6.25 12.83
C GLY A 131 -15.01 -7.73 12.51
N LYS A 132 -16.07 -8.06 11.80
CA LYS A 132 -16.33 -9.44 11.41
C LYS A 132 -15.23 -9.94 10.47
N LYS A 133 -14.81 -11.19 10.66
CA LYS A 133 -13.76 -11.84 9.88
C LYS A 133 -14.03 -11.80 8.37
N GLU A 134 -15.28 -12.01 7.98
CA GLU A 134 -15.71 -11.99 6.57
C GLU A 134 -15.55 -10.61 5.95
N GLU A 135 -15.79 -9.54 6.70
CA GLU A 135 -15.63 -8.17 6.24
C GLU A 135 -14.14 -7.79 6.12
N LEU A 136 -13.32 -8.20 7.07
CA LEU A 136 -11.87 -8.04 7.01
C LEU A 136 -11.25 -8.82 5.84
N GLN A 137 -11.71 -10.05 5.58
CA GLN A 137 -11.23 -10.87 4.46
C GLN A 137 -11.44 -10.20 3.10
N LYS A 138 -12.52 -9.45 2.91
CA LYS A 138 -12.74 -8.69 1.67
C LYS A 138 -11.61 -7.68 1.45
N LEU A 139 -11.20 -6.97 2.50
CA LEU A 139 -10.12 -5.99 2.44
C LEU A 139 -8.77 -6.67 2.23
N TYR A 140 -8.50 -7.80 2.92
CA TYR A 140 -7.26 -8.55 2.75
C TYR A 140 -7.10 -9.01 1.30
N GLN A 141 -8.15 -9.56 0.70
CA GLN A 141 -8.14 -10.02 -0.70
C GLN A 141 -7.95 -8.85 -1.68
N ALA A 142 -8.63 -7.71 -1.43
CA ALA A 142 -8.53 -6.54 -2.30
C ALA A 142 -7.14 -5.89 -2.30
N LEU A 143 -6.35 -6.09 -1.25
CA LEU A 143 -5.00 -5.51 -1.08
C LEU A 143 -3.87 -6.54 -1.18
N ASP A 144 -4.20 -7.81 -1.49
CA ASP A 144 -3.26 -8.94 -1.54
C ASP A 144 -2.51 -9.13 -0.20
N ILE A 145 -3.25 -9.04 0.91
CA ILE A 145 -2.71 -9.24 2.26
C ILE A 145 -2.80 -10.72 2.62
N TYR A 146 -1.65 -11.32 2.86
CA TYR A 146 -1.56 -12.69 3.37
C TYR A 146 -1.82 -12.71 4.86
N ILE A 147 -2.72 -13.58 5.30
CA ILE A 147 -3.02 -13.84 6.72
C ILE A 147 -3.29 -15.33 6.89
N LYS A 148 -2.58 -15.95 7.83
CA LYS A 148 -2.74 -17.36 8.16
C LYS A 148 -2.62 -17.58 9.66
N LYS A 149 -3.64 -18.21 10.25
CA LYS A 149 -3.58 -18.68 11.63
C LYS A 149 -2.68 -19.92 11.72
N VAL A 150 -1.69 -19.89 12.61
CA VAL A 150 -0.73 -20.97 12.86
C VAL A 150 -0.93 -21.48 14.27
N ASP A 151 -1.32 -22.73 14.38
CA ASP A 151 -1.52 -23.43 15.65
C ASP A 151 -0.14 -23.69 16.31
N LEU A 152 -0.01 -23.33 17.58
CA LEU A 152 1.16 -23.58 18.41
C LEU A 152 0.94 -24.68 19.46
N GLY A 153 -0.23 -25.33 19.42
CA GLY A 153 -0.64 -26.33 20.39
C GLY A 153 -1.11 -25.75 21.73
N LYS A 154 -1.71 -26.57 22.58
CA LYS A 154 -2.24 -26.19 23.92
C LYS A 154 -3.20 -25.00 23.86
N ASP A 155 -4.11 -24.99 22.88
CA ASP A 155 -5.10 -23.92 22.64
C ASP A 155 -4.47 -22.54 22.37
N ASN A 156 -3.19 -22.51 21.93
CA ASN A 156 -2.47 -21.29 21.58
C ASN A 156 -2.21 -21.21 20.06
N TYR A 157 -2.17 -19.98 19.53
CA TYR A 157 -1.88 -19.75 18.11
C TYR A 157 -1.22 -18.40 17.90
N THR A 158 -0.55 -18.28 16.76
CA THR A 158 -0.07 -17.00 16.21
C THR A 158 -0.67 -16.75 14.83
N ILE A 159 -0.44 -15.54 14.31
CA ILE A 159 -0.84 -15.15 12.96
C ILE A 159 0.41 -14.87 12.12
N ASP A 160 0.55 -15.60 11.04
CA ASP A 160 1.51 -15.27 9.99
C ASP A 160 0.83 -14.30 9.01
N HIS A 161 1.42 -13.13 8.75
CA HIS A 161 0.80 -12.08 7.97
C HIS A 161 1.81 -11.21 7.22
N THR A 162 1.33 -10.51 6.19
CA THR A 162 2.08 -9.48 5.50
C THR A 162 2.48 -8.36 6.47
N ALA A 163 3.78 -8.14 6.68
CA ALA A 163 4.34 -7.18 7.64
C ALA A 163 4.79 -5.85 6.99
N SER A 164 4.19 -5.47 5.87
CA SER A 164 4.45 -4.20 5.19
C SER A 164 3.31 -3.21 5.37
N PHE A 165 3.62 -1.91 5.27
CA PHE A 165 2.60 -0.88 5.17
C PHE A 165 2.13 -0.75 3.73
N ILE A 166 0.83 -0.67 3.52
CA ILE A 166 0.23 -0.36 2.21
C ILE A 166 0.01 1.14 2.12
N ILE A 167 0.43 1.73 1.02
CA ILE A 167 0.27 3.17 0.75
C ILE A 167 -0.89 3.33 -0.23
N LEU A 168 -1.94 4.03 0.19
CA LEU A 168 -3.07 4.41 -0.68
C LEU A 168 -3.05 5.91 -0.93
N ASN A 169 -3.35 6.32 -2.17
CA ASN A 169 -3.65 7.73 -2.49
C ASN A 169 -5.08 8.11 -2.06
N SER A 170 -5.47 9.37 -2.26
CA SER A 170 -6.81 9.88 -1.92
C SER A 170 -7.96 9.25 -2.72
N GLY A 171 -7.67 8.53 -3.80
CA GLY A 171 -8.62 7.72 -4.56
C GLY A 171 -8.78 6.29 -4.04
N SER A 172 -8.11 5.92 -2.93
CA SER A 172 -7.95 4.55 -2.43
C SER A 172 -7.24 3.60 -3.40
N GLU A 173 -6.38 4.13 -4.28
CA GLU A 173 -5.54 3.31 -5.13
C GLU A 173 -4.24 2.99 -4.39
N LYS A 174 -3.81 1.73 -4.46
CA LYS A 174 -2.51 1.30 -3.93
C LYS A 174 -1.41 1.86 -4.82
N VAL A 175 -0.65 2.81 -4.28
CA VAL A 175 0.45 3.48 -4.99
C VAL A 175 1.83 2.96 -4.60
N GLY A 176 1.90 2.18 -3.53
CA GLY A 176 3.15 1.58 -3.08
C GLY A 176 3.03 0.83 -1.76
N THR A 177 4.19 0.45 -1.24
CA THR A 177 4.36 -0.18 0.07
C THR A 177 5.53 0.44 0.80
N MET A 178 5.50 0.40 2.14
CA MET A 178 6.72 0.57 2.94
C MET A 178 7.06 -0.75 3.60
N ILE A 179 8.33 -1.12 3.51
CA ILE A 179 8.87 -2.32 4.12
C ILE A 179 9.97 -1.97 5.13
N HIS A 180 10.29 -2.91 5.99
CA HIS A 180 11.42 -2.79 6.90
C HIS A 180 12.75 -3.04 6.17
N GLU A 181 13.74 -2.17 6.40
CA GLU A 181 15.14 -2.45 6.14
C GLU A 181 15.82 -2.77 7.50
N GLY A 182 15.82 -4.05 7.86
CA GLY A 182 16.09 -4.46 9.24
C GLY A 182 14.98 -3.99 10.21
N PHE A 183 15.29 -3.93 11.51
CA PHE A 183 14.30 -3.53 12.53
C PHE A 183 14.28 -2.03 12.84
N SER A 184 15.07 -1.22 12.15
CA SER A 184 15.29 0.18 12.51
C SER A 184 14.89 1.19 11.44
N LYS A 185 14.53 0.75 10.24
CA LYS A 185 14.32 1.64 9.10
C LYS A 185 13.17 1.19 8.21
N LEU A 186 12.47 2.16 7.63
CA LEU A 186 11.45 1.94 6.59
C LEU A 186 12.00 2.34 5.22
N ILE A 187 11.57 1.64 4.18
CA ILE A 187 11.88 1.95 2.79
C ILE A 187 10.57 2.06 2.02
N VAL A 188 10.43 3.10 1.21
CA VAL A 188 9.28 3.29 0.32
C VAL A 188 9.54 2.60 -1.02
N ILE A 189 8.60 1.76 -1.43
CA ILE A 189 8.59 1.06 -2.72
C ILE A 189 7.32 1.44 -3.45
N ASP A 190 7.42 1.89 -4.71
CA ASP A 190 6.25 2.18 -5.53
C ASP A 190 5.56 0.89 -6.02
N ASN A 191 4.42 1.03 -6.64
CA ASN A 191 3.63 -0.10 -7.15
C ASN A 191 4.25 -0.84 -8.36
N LEU A 192 5.37 -0.35 -8.89
CA LEU A 192 6.21 -1.03 -9.89
C LEU A 192 7.32 -1.86 -9.22
N GLY A 193 7.37 -1.90 -7.89
CA GLY A 193 8.43 -2.57 -7.13
C GLY A 193 9.74 -1.79 -7.09
N LYS A 194 9.73 -0.51 -7.46
CA LYS A 194 10.93 0.34 -7.51
C LYS A 194 11.13 1.05 -6.18
N ILE A 195 12.30 0.85 -5.58
CA ILE A 195 12.70 1.55 -4.36
C ILE A 195 12.84 3.05 -4.65
N GLN A 196 12.24 3.88 -3.81
CA GLN A 196 12.38 5.32 -3.88
C GLN A 196 13.70 5.77 -3.25
N PHE A 197 14.38 6.75 -3.85
CA PHE A 197 15.68 7.26 -3.41
C PHE A 197 15.61 8.77 -3.15
N PRO A 198 16.44 9.28 -2.21
CA PRO A 198 17.33 8.53 -1.31
C PRO A 198 16.55 7.68 -0.30
N LYS A 199 17.04 6.50 0.01
CA LYS A 199 16.37 5.55 0.94
C LYS A 199 16.20 6.13 2.34
N GLU A 200 17.11 7.01 2.74
CA GLU A 200 17.13 7.66 4.05
C GLU A 200 16.01 8.70 4.21
N ASP A 201 15.53 9.27 3.10
CA ASP A 201 14.45 10.25 3.10
C ASP A 201 13.08 9.58 2.91
N VAL A 202 12.64 8.85 3.91
CA VAL A 202 11.34 8.16 3.88
C VAL A 202 10.19 9.16 3.81
N VAL A 203 10.29 10.28 4.52
CA VAL A 203 9.26 11.33 4.52
C VAL A 203 9.15 12.00 3.16
N GLY A 204 10.26 12.41 2.54
CA GLY A 204 10.28 12.99 1.21
C GLY A 204 9.78 12.02 0.14
N ASN A 205 10.21 10.76 0.20
CA ASN A 205 9.75 9.71 -0.71
C ASN A 205 8.25 9.44 -0.59
N LEU A 206 7.72 9.42 0.64
CA LEU A 206 6.30 9.25 0.89
C LEU A 206 5.49 10.45 0.38
N LYS A 207 5.93 11.68 0.67
CA LYS A 207 5.29 12.91 0.16
C LYS A 207 5.26 12.93 -1.36
N LYS A 208 6.37 12.61 -2.00
CA LYS A 208 6.47 12.53 -3.47
C LYS A 208 5.49 11.51 -4.05
N LEU A 209 5.37 10.33 -3.42
CA LEU A 209 4.49 9.27 -3.89
C LEU A 209 3.01 9.62 -3.71
N LEU A 210 2.68 10.42 -2.69
CA LEU A 210 1.33 10.86 -2.36
C LEU A 210 0.99 12.25 -2.92
N GLU A 211 1.91 12.89 -3.64
CA GLU A 211 1.75 14.24 -4.23
C GLU A 211 1.38 15.31 -3.16
N LEU A 212 2.08 15.28 -1.99
CA LEU A 212 1.82 16.15 -0.84
C LEU A 212 2.74 17.38 -0.79
#